data_3f50411f68cc0203d40d9b84f29c0640
#
_entry.id   3f50411f68cc0203d40d9b84f29c0640
#
_cell.length_a   1.000
_cell.length_b   1.000
_cell.length_c   1.000
_cell.angle_alpha   90.00
_cell.angle_beta   90.00
_cell.angle_gamma   90.00
#
_symmetry.space_group_name_H-M   'P 1'
#
loop_
_entity.id
_entity.type
_entity.pdbx_description
1 polymer ?
#
loop_
_entity_poly.entity_id
_entity_poly.type
_entity_poly.pdbx_seq_one_letter_code
_entity_poly.pdbx_strand_id
1 'polypeptide(L)'
;FTDDDALFPVGDGAVWWEIWLRDGHRDVFSRMAARLNLQVKDHAVRFPEREVVLVLANTESIDRLVAYSDVVAELRRAKDTPAFFMGLDGAGQREWSDEALARLTPPADANVAVCILDSGVTQAHPLLSPALDVADLHTINPAWGTADSATQWRGHGTAMAGTAHYGELVPALTGGGGAVLSERPARG
;
A
#
# COMPACT_ATOMS: atom_id res chain seq x y z
N PHE A 1 -8.78 -17.22 0.58
CA PHE A 1 -8.42 -15.84 0.93
C PHE A 1 -7.01 -15.84 1.50
N THR A 2 -6.17 -14.95 1.01
CA THR A 2 -4.71 -14.97 1.31
C THR A 2 -4.26 -13.69 2.05
N ASP A 3 -5.19 -12.88 2.46
CA ASP A 3 -4.96 -11.70 3.29
C ASP A 3 -5.30 -11.98 4.76
N ASP A 4 -5.16 -11.00 5.66
CA ASP A 4 -5.62 -11.10 7.04
C ASP A 4 -7.14 -11.38 7.06
N ASP A 5 -7.57 -12.38 7.82
CA ASP A 5 -8.97 -12.78 7.92
C ASP A 5 -9.87 -11.63 8.40
N ALA A 6 -9.33 -10.68 9.16
CA ALA A 6 -10.05 -9.48 9.58
C ALA A 6 -10.42 -8.55 8.42
N LEU A 7 -9.76 -8.68 7.28
CA LEU A 7 -10.05 -7.92 6.06
C LEU A 7 -11.08 -8.61 5.16
N PHE A 8 -11.49 -9.84 5.49
CA PHE A 8 -12.51 -10.52 4.72
C PHE A 8 -13.83 -9.74 4.76
N PRO A 9 -14.45 -9.44 3.62
CA PRO A 9 -15.67 -8.63 3.59
C PRO A 9 -16.82 -9.29 4.35
N VAL A 10 -17.45 -8.52 5.21
CA VAL A 10 -18.64 -8.94 5.94
C VAL A 10 -19.88 -8.34 5.27
N GLY A 11 -20.90 -9.17 5.04
CA GLY A 11 -22.15 -8.78 4.39
C GLY A 11 -22.19 -9.07 2.90
N ASP A 12 -23.31 -8.70 2.26
CA ASP A 12 -23.63 -9.06 0.86
C ASP A 12 -23.20 -7.99 -0.16
N GLY A 13 -22.58 -6.91 0.30
CA GLY A 13 -22.11 -5.81 -0.55
C GLY A 13 -20.98 -6.23 -1.46
N ALA A 14 -20.99 -5.69 -2.70
CA ALA A 14 -19.86 -5.86 -3.60
C ALA A 14 -18.69 -5.00 -3.16
N VAL A 15 -17.51 -5.56 -3.13
CA VAL A 15 -16.24 -4.90 -2.85
C VAL A 15 -15.24 -5.16 -3.97
N TRP A 16 -14.20 -4.36 -4.06
CA TRP A 16 -13.10 -4.64 -4.96
C TRP A 16 -12.20 -5.72 -4.39
N TRP A 17 -11.87 -6.71 -5.23
CA TRP A 17 -10.97 -7.80 -4.94
C TRP A 17 -9.73 -7.71 -5.81
N GLU A 18 -8.57 -8.02 -5.25
CA GLU A 18 -7.36 -8.33 -5.99
C GLU A 18 -7.32 -9.82 -6.25
N ILE A 19 -7.45 -10.21 -7.50
CA ILE A 19 -7.38 -11.62 -7.92
C ILE A 19 -6.04 -11.84 -8.61
N TRP A 20 -5.22 -12.66 -8.00
CA TRP A 20 -3.92 -13.09 -8.51
C TRP A 20 -4.12 -14.34 -9.35
N LEU A 21 -3.95 -14.20 -10.65
CA LEU A 21 -4.13 -15.27 -11.62
C LEU A 21 -2.83 -16.04 -11.79
N ARG A 22 -2.95 -17.34 -12.04
CA ARG A 22 -1.83 -18.15 -12.53
C ARG A 22 -1.40 -17.69 -13.90
N ASP A 23 -0.13 -17.85 -14.23
CA ASP A 23 0.41 -17.46 -15.53
C ASP A 23 -0.36 -18.13 -16.68
N GLY A 24 -0.60 -17.36 -17.75
CA GLY A 24 -1.33 -17.83 -18.94
C GLY A 24 -2.85 -18.02 -18.78
N HIS A 25 -3.44 -17.73 -17.62
CA HIS A 25 -4.86 -18.01 -17.37
C HIS A 25 -5.80 -16.80 -17.55
N ARG A 26 -5.30 -15.67 -18.02
CA ARG A 26 -6.09 -14.43 -18.20
C ARG A 26 -7.34 -14.64 -19.06
N ASP A 27 -7.21 -15.34 -20.19
CA ASP A 27 -8.35 -15.53 -21.11
C ASP A 27 -9.43 -16.45 -20.51
N VAL A 28 -9.02 -17.48 -19.77
CA VAL A 28 -9.95 -18.36 -19.06
C VAL A 28 -10.71 -17.56 -18.00
N PHE A 29 -9.98 -16.79 -17.20
CA PHE A 29 -10.55 -15.89 -16.21
C PHE A 29 -11.55 -14.91 -16.85
N SER A 30 -11.18 -14.23 -17.94
CA SER A 30 -12.04 -13.24 -18.61
C SER A 30 -13.35 -13.83 -19.07
N ARG A 31 -13.33 -15.04 -19.63
CA ARG A 31 -14.57 -15.75 -20.02
C ARG A 31 -15.45 -16.10 -18.83
N MET A 32 -14.85 -16.49 -17.71
CA MET A 32 -15.59 -16.80 -16.48
C MET A 32 -16.19 -15.56 -15.85
N ALA A 33 -15.40 -14.50 -15.71
CA ALA A 33 -15.86 -13.22 -15.21
C ALA A 33 -17.05 -12.68 -16.02
N ALA A 34 -16.97 -12.80 -17.35
CA ALA A 34 -18.09 -12.44 -18.23
C ALA A 34 -19.34 -13.30 -17.98
N ARG A 35 -19.20 -14.61 -17.82
CA ARG A 35 -20.33 -15.52 -17.52
C ARG A 35 -20.98 -15.22 -16.16
N LEU A 36 -20.20 -14.80 -15.19
CA LEU A 36 -20.66 -14.41 -13.86
C LEU A 36 -21.10 -12.93 -13.80
N ASN A 37 -21.04 -12.23 -14.93
CA ASN A 37 -21.33 -10.79 -15.04
C ASN A 37 -20.55 -9.93 -14.04
N LEU A 38 -19.29 -10.26 -13.82
CA LEU A 38 -18.41 -9.53 -12.91
C LEU A 38 -17.83 -8.29 -13.59
N GLN A 39 -17.75 -7.19 -12.83
CA GLN A 39 -17.06 -6.00 -13.30
C GLN A 39 -15.56 -6.15 -13.05
N VAL A 40 -14.78 -6.16 -14.12
CA VAL A 40 -13.31 -6.27 -14.09
C VAL A 40 -12.70 -4.97 -14.59
N LYS A 41 -11.67 -4.48 -13.93
CA LYS A 41 -10.89 -3.32 -14.41
C LYS A 41 -10.04 -3.73 -15.62
N ASP A 42 -9.93 -2.80 -16.58
CA ASP A 42 -9.15 -3.02 -17.81
C ASP A 42 -7.65 -3.18 -17.55
N HIS A 43 -7.15 -2.46 -16.55
CA HIS A 43 -5.74 -2.51 -16.18
C HIS A 43 -5.43 -3.72 -15.30
N ALA A 44 -4.32 -4.39 -15.60
CA ALA A 44 -3.78 -5.48 -14.83
C ALA A 44 -2.29 -5.24 -14.55
N VAL A 45 -1.82 -5.73 -13.40
CA VAL A 45 -0.40 -5.72 -13.07
C VAL A 45 0.18 -7.10 -13.39
N ARG A 46 1.28 -7.13 -14.14
CA ARG A 46 1.94 -8.38 -14.55
C ARG A 46 3.24 -8.59 -13.81
N PHE A 47 3.39 -9.78 -13.29
CA PHE A 47 4.61 -10.33 -12.72
C PHE A 47 5.08 -11.53 -13.56
N PRO A 48 6.31 -12.02 -13.40
CA PRO A 48 6.81 -13.14 -14.20
C PRO A 48 5.93 -14.40 -14.15
N GLU A 49 5.28 -14.68 -13.02
CA GLU A 49 4.51 -15.90 -12.79
C GLU A 49 3.04 -15.66 -12.41
N ARG A 50 2.62 -14.40 -12.40
CA ARG A 50 1.28 -13.99 -11.93
C ARG A 50 0.79 -12.77 -12.69
N GLU A 51 -0.52 -12.67 -12.79
CA GLU A 51 -1.20 -11.45 -13.24
C GLU A 51 -2.26 -11.06 -12.22
N VAL A 52 -2.28 -9.79 -11.80
CA VAL A 52 -3.23 -9.28 -10.81
C VAL A 52 -4.30 -8.46 -11.52
N VAL A 53 -5.55 -8.76 -11.23
CA VAL A 53 -6.71 -8.06 -11.75
C VAL A 53 -7.61 -7.57 -10.62
N LEU A 54 -8.29 -6.46 -10.82
CA LEU A 54 -9.28 -5.94 -9.89
C LEU A 54 -10.68 -6.30 -10.35
N VAL A 55 -11.45 -6.88 -9.44
CA VAL A 55 -12.82 -7.34 -9.69
C VAL A 55 -13.77 -6.80 -8.63
N LEU A 56 -14.85 -6.18 -9.05
CA LEU A 56 -15.95 -5.79 -8.16
C LEU A 56 -16.94 -6.95 -8.05
N ALA A 57 -17.06 -7.53 -6.86
CA ALA A 57 -17.94 -8.67 -6.62
C ALA A 57 -18.32 -8.77 -5.13
N ASN A 58 -19.44 -9.42 -4.86
CA ASN A 58 -19.76 -9.90 -3.52
C ASN A 58 -19.10 -11.26 -3.26
N THR A 59 -19.11 -11.70 -2.02
CA THR A 59 -18.50 -12.96 -1.57
C THR A 59 -19.07 -14.17 -2.31
N GLU A 60 -20.38 -14.24 -2.54
CA GLU A 60 -21.02 -15.35 -3.25
C GLU A 60 -20.49 -15.49 -4.70
N SER A 61 -20.32 -14.38 -5.39
CA SER A 61 -19.77 -14.37 -6.76
C SER A 61 -18.31 -14.80 -6.80
N ILE A 62 -17.53 -14.42 -5.79
CA ILE A 62 -16.13 -14.85 -5.64
C ILE A 62 -16.07 -16.35 -5.32
N ASP A 63 -16.92 -16.87 -4.44
CA ASP A 63 -16.99 -18.29 -4.14
C ASP A 63 -17.27 -19.11 -5.39
N ARG A 64 -18.20 -18.67 -6.22
CA ARG A 64 -18.48 -19.30 -7.52
C ARG A 64 -17.27 -19.25 -8.45
N LEU A 65 -16.59 -18.10 -8.54
CA LEU A 65 -15.40 -17.96 -9.37
C LEU A 65 -14.32 -18.96 -8.96
N VAL A 66 -14.06 -19.08 -7.66
CA VAL A 66 -13.04 -19.99 -7.10
C VAL A 66 -13.47 -21.45 -7.24
N ALA A 67 -14.74 -21.78 -6.99
CA ALA A 67 -15.25 -23.14 -7.04
C ALA A 67 -15.21 -23.75 -8.46
N TYR A 68 -15.38 -22.93 -9.47
CA TYR A 68 -15.43 -23.41 -10.87
C TYR A 68 -14.14 -23.20 -11.65
N SER A 69 -13.08 -22.75 -11.02
CA SER A 69 -11.83 -22.52 -11.72
C SER A 69 -10.58 -22.68 -10.82
N ASP A 70 -9.55 -23.20 -11.43
CA ASP A 70 -8.21 -23.34 -10.92
C ASP A 70 -7.30 -22.16 -11.34
N VAL A 71 -7.91 -21.12 -11.93
CA VAL A 71 -7.14 -19.96 -12.47
C VAL A 71 -6.67 -19.00 -11.38
N VAL A 72 -7.32 -19.01 -10.21
CA VAL A 72 -7.01 -18.13 -9.08
C VAL A 72 -5.90 -18.75 -8.25
N ALA A 73 -4.79 -18.03 -8.13
CA ALA A 73 -3.69 -18.42 -7.25
C ALA A 73 -3.86 -17.83 -5.85
N GLU A 74 -4.24 -16.53 -5.78
CA GLU A 74 -4.45 -15.81 -4.53
C GLU A 74 -5.66 -14.89 -4.65
N LEU A 75 -6.31 -14.66 -3.53
CA LEU A 75 -7.47 -13.78 -3.42
C LEU A 75 -7.25 -12.85 -2.23
N ARG A 76 -7.27 -11.56 -2.48
CA ARG A 76 -7.10 -10.52 -1.47
C ARG A 76 -8.19 -9.47 -1.60
N ARG A 77 -8.48 -8.77 -0.52
CA ARG A 77 -9.29 -7.56 -0.60
C ARG A 77 -8.46 -6.47 -1.25
N ALA A 78 -9.01 -5.79 -2.27
CA ALA A 78 -8.33 -4.64 -2.84
C ALA A 78 -8.22 -3.53 -1.78
N LYS A 79 -7.02 -3.00 -1.66
CA LYS A 79 -6.73 -1.90 -0.75
C LYS A 79 -7.08 -0.57 -1.42
N ASP A 80 -7.42 0.42 -0.61
CA ASP A 80 -7.60 1.77 -1.10
C ASP A 80 -6.30 2.27 -1.74
N THR A 81 -6.41 2.83 -2.93
CA THR A 81 -5.23 3.34 -3.62
C THR A 81 -4.91 4.76 -3.16
N PRO A 82 -3.64 5.16 -3.11
CA PRO A 82 -3.25 6.52 -2.80
C PRO A 82 -3.58 7.51 -3.92
N ALA A 83 -4.29 7.09 -4.96
CA ALA A 83 -4.58 7.90 -6.16
C ALA A 83 -5.29 9.22 -5.84
N PHE A 84 -6.16 9.23 -4.84
CA PHE A 84 -6.80 10.45 -4.37
C PHE A 84 -5.75 11.46 -3.88
N PHE A 85 -4.86 11.05 -2.99
CA PHE A 85 -3.81 11.91 -2.43
C PHE A 85 -2.79 12.34 -3.47
N MET A 86 -2.47 11.45 -4.43
CA MET A 86 -1.57 11.76 -5.54
C MET A 86 -2.17 12.76 -6.53
N GLY A 87 -3.50 12.83 -6.63
CA GLY A 87 -4.21 13.78 -7.47
C GLY A 87 -4.38 15.18 -6.85
N LEU A 88 -4.10 15.33 -5.55
CA LEU A 88 -4.14 16.63 -4.88
C LEU A 88 -2.94 17.49 -5.30
N ASP A 89 -3.17 18.81 -5.28
CA ASP A 89 -2.06 19.75 -5.38
C ASP A 89 -1.21 19.77 -4.10
N GLY A 90 -0.07 20.45 -4.15
CA GLY A 90 0.84 20.49 -3.00
C GLY A 90 0.26 21.16 -1.73
N ALA A 91 -0.79 21.95 -1.85
CA ALA A 91 -1.49 22.54 -0.72
C ALA A 91 -2.40 21.49 -0.05
N GLY A 92 -3.19 20.77 -0.86
CA GLY A 92 -4.04 19.69 -0.38
C GLY A 92 -3.24 18.55 0.24
N GLN A 93 -2.10 18.16 -0.36
CA GLN A 93 -1.21 17.14 0.21
C GLN A 93 -0.64 17.56 1.57
N ARG A 94 -0.32 18.85 1.75
CA ARG A 94 0.14 19.37 3.05
C ARG A 94 -0.95 19.34 4.09
N GLU A 95 -2.17 19.78 3.75
CA GLU A 95 -3.30 19.77 4.68
C GLU A 95 -3.54 18.35 5.25
N TRP A 96 -3.55 17.33 4.41
CA TRP A 96 -3.66 15.94 4.85
C TRP A 96 -2.47 15.47 5.71
N SER A 97 -1.26 15.91 5.36
CA SER A 97 -0.06 15.59 6.15
C SER A 97 -0.10 16.25 7.53
N ASP A 98 -0.53 17.49 7.60
CA ASP A 98 -0.64 18.26 8.86
C ASP A 98 -1.74 17.67 9.76
N GLU A 99 -2.87 17.26 9.18
CA GLU A 99 -3.93 16.57 9.92
C GLU A 99 -3.46 15.22 10.46
N ALA A 100 -2.75 14.42 9.66
CA ALA A 100 -2.18 13.16 10.10
C ALA A 100 -1.15 13.37 11.21
N LEU A 101 -0.28 14.38 11.08
CA LEU A 101 0.71 14.75 12.09
C LEU A 101 0.05 15.14 13.42
N ALA A 102 -1.07 15.86 13.40
CA ALA A 102 -1.80 16.23 14.61
C ALA A 102 -2.37 15.03 15.38
N ARG A 103 -2.57 13.89 14.70
CA ARG A 103 -3.05 12.62 15.29
C ARG A 103 -1.93 11.63 15.56
N LEU A 104 -0.71 11.94 15.17
CA LEU A 104 0.44 11.07 15.32
C LEU A 104 0.84 10.98 16.80
N THR A 105 0.95 9.77 17.31
CA THR A 105 1.54 9.51 18.61
C THR A 105 2.87 8.78 18.38
N PRO A 106 4.00 9.44 18.62
CA PRO A 106 5.30 8.77 18.52
C PRO A 106 5.40 7.60 19.50
N PRO A 107 6.13 6.52 19.16
CA PRO A 107 6.36 5.42 20.07
C PRO A 107 7.08 5.92 21.35
N ALA A 108 6.66 5.41 22.51
CA ALA A 108 7.25 5.80 23.81
C ALA A 108 8.67 5.23 23.98
N ASP A 109 8.94 4.06 23.40
CA ASP A 109 10.22 3.35 23.48
C ASP A 109 10.50 2.65 22.15
N ALA A 110 11.40 3.19 21.35
CA ALA A 110 11.87 2.56 20.12
C ALA A 110 13.03 1.62 20.40
N ASN A 111 12.75 0.35 20.65
CA ASN A 111 13.78 -0.70 20.79
C ASN A 111 14.17 -1.33 19.44
N VAL A 112 13.52 -0.93 18.35
CA VAL A 112 13.75 -1.44 17.01
C VAL A 112 13.95 -0.27 16.05
N ALA A 113 15.04 -0.31 15.29
CA ALA A 113 15.32 0.64 14.24
C ALA A 113 15.30 -0.05 12.87
N VAL A 114 14.71 0.59 11.87
CA VAL A 114 14.75 0.14 10.48
C VAL A 114 15.80 0.96 9.74
N CYS A 115 16.83 0.30 9.22
CA CYS A 115 17.85 0.94 8.39
C CYS A 115 17.43 0.93 6.93
N ILE A 116 17.37 2.12 6.30
CA ILE A 116 17.03 2.28 4.89
C ILE A 116 18.31 2.61 4.11
N LEU A 117 18.68 1.73 3.18
CA LEU A 117 19.79 1.90 2.27
C LEU A 117 19.27 2.38 0.93
N ASP A 118 19.32 3.68 0.69
CA ASP A 118 18.73 4.31 -0.50
C ASP A 118 19.58 5.49 -0.99
N SER A 119 19.09 6.19 -2.01
CA SER A 119 19.76 7.36 -2.59
C SER A 119 19.64 8.65 -1.76
N GLY A 120 18.91 8.62 -0.65
CA GLY A 120 18.68 9.72 0.27
C GLY A 120 17.23 9.77 0.78
N VAL A 121 17.00 10.57 1.82
CA VAL A 121 15.68 10.76 2.44
C VAL A 121 15.42 12.23 2.67
N THR A 122 14.21 12.71 2.36
CA THR A 122 13.76 14.06 2.73
C THR A 122 13.29 14.06 4.18
N GLN A 123 14.24 14.11 5.12
CA GLN A 123 13.99 14.07 6.56
C GLN A 123 13.02 15.18 7.01
N ALA A 124 13.10 16.37 6.40
CA ALA A 124 12.22 17.50 6.71
C ALA A 124 10.74 17.30 6.29
N HIS A 125 10.38 16.13 5.70
CA HIS A 125 8.98 15.82 5.44
C HIS A 125 8.20 15.76 6.76
N PRO A 126 7.03 16.44 6.88
CA PRO A 126 6.29 16.55 8.14
C PRO A 126 6.03 15.21 8.84
N LEU A 127 5.70 14.18 8.07
CA LEU A 127 5.43 12.84 8.62
C LEU A 127 6.69 12.02 8.93
N LEU A 128 7.88 12.43 8.50
CA LEU A 128 9.13 11.73 8.81
C LEU A 128 9.92 12.39 9.92
N SER A 129 9.90 13.71 9.99
CA SER A 129 10.68 14.47 10.98
C SER A 129 10.44 14.09 12.45
N PRO A 130 9.24 13.59 12.87
CA PRO A 130 9.06 13.14 14.25
C PRO A 130 9.75 11.82 14.60
N ALA A 131 10.06 11.01 13.58
CA ALA A 131 10.61 9.65 13.76
C ALA A 131 12.05 9.50 13.24
N LEU A 132 12.57 10.47 12.50
CA LEU A 132 13.88 10.40 11.87
C LEU A 132 14.68 11.65 12.27
N ASP A 133 15.70 11.48 13.12
CA ASP A 133 16.62 12.55 13.46
C ASP A 133 17.62 12.80 12.32
N VAL A 134 18.06 14.05 12.18
CA VAL A 134 19.13 14.41 11.24
C VAL A 134 20.43 13.67 11.55
N ALA A 135 20.67 13.37 12.83
CA ALA A 135 21.85 12.63 13.27
C ALA A 135 21.86 11.16 12.78
N ASP A 136 20.70 10.61 12.42
CA ASP A 136 20.56 9.23 11.89
C ASP A 136 20.78 9.15 10.38
N LEU A 137 20.99 10.30 9.71
CA LEU A 137 21.26 10.33 8.29
C LEU A 137 22.75 10.18 8.01
N HIS A 138 23.12 9.08 7.39
CA HIS A 138 24.50 8.76 7.06
C HIS A 138 24.70 8.62 5.54
N THR A 139 25.92 8.88 5.09
CA THR A 139 26.33 8.65 3.71
C THR A 139 27.74 8.03 3.68
N ILE A 140 27.94 7.10 2.76
CA ILE A 140 29.27 6.50 2.53
C ILE A 140 30.23 7.44 1.79
N ASN A 141 29.70 8.44 1.10
CA ASN A 141 30.48 9.46 0.44
C ASN A 141 29.88 10.85 0.72
N PRO A 142 30.59 11.69 1.48
CA PRO A 142 30.09 13.03 1.83
C PRO A 142 29.68 13.91 0.65
N ALA A 143 30.25 13.68 -0.54
CA ALA A 143 29.91 14.44 -1.73
C ALA A 143 28.49 14.13 -2.25
N TRP A 144 27.88 13.02 -1.86
CA TRP A 144 26.51 12.66 -2.27
C TRP A 144 25.45 13.35 -1.41
N GLY A 145 25.79 13.69 -0.17
CA GLY A 145 24.83 14.18 0.81
C GLY A 145 23.89 13.06 1.28
N THR A 146 22.79 13.45 1.93
CA THR A 146 21.78 12.55 2.49
C THR A 146 20.36 12.86 2.00
N ALA A 147 20.21 13.93 1.22
CA ALA A 147 18.92 14.36 0.69
C ALA A 147 18.47 13.49 -0.49
N ASP A 148 17.16 13.24 -0.57
CA ASP A 148 16.53 12.52 -1.68
C ASP A 148 16.44 13.41 -2.93
N SER A 149 17.59 13.62 -3.57
CA SER A 149 17.77 14.53 -4.71
C SER A 149 18.15 13.85 -6.02
N ALA A 150 18.36 12.52 -6.02
CA ALA A 150 18.74 11.77 -7.21
C ALA A 150 17.64 11.84 -8.27
N THR A 151 17.97 12.39 -9.46
CA THR A 151 16.96 12.66 -10.51
C THR A 151 16.22 11.40 -10.96
N GLN A 152 16.91 10.27 -11.01
CA GLN A 152 16.35 9.00 -11.48
C GLN A 152 15.43 8.32 -10.45
N TRP A 153 15.71 8.49 -9.17
CA TRP A 153 15.02 7.82 -8.06
C TRP A 153 14.38 8.81 -7.08
N ARG A 154 14.06 9.98 -7.57
CA ARG A 154 13.56 11.10 -6.78
C ARG A 154 12.33 10.71 -5.96
N GLY A 155 12.43 10.88 -4.65
CA GLY A 155 11.36 10.56 -3.71
C GLY A 155 11.33 9.09 -3.29
N HIS A 156 12.16 8.19 -3.87
CA HIS A 156 12.13 6.77 -3.56
C HIS A 156 12.50 6.49 -2.10
N GLY A 157 13.65 6.96 -1.62
CA GLY A 157 14.07 6.74 -0.24
C GLY A 157 13.12 7.39 0.78
N THR A 158 12.54 8.55 0.43
CA THR A 158 11.50 9.19 1.25
C THR A 158 10.24 8.34 1.32
N ALA A 159 9.80 7.76 0.21
CA ALA A 159 8.65 6.85 0.17
C ALA A 159 8.93 5.55 0.94
N MET A 160 10.14 4.98 0.82
CA MET A 160 10.55 3.81 1.58
C MET A 160 10.59 4.07 3.08
N ALA A 161 11.06 5.25 3.51
CA ALA A 161 11.02 5.66 4.90
C ALA A 161 9.58 5.78 5.42
N GLY A 162 8.69 6.39 4.65
CA GLY A 162 7.27 6.45 4.97
C GLY A 162 6.64 5.07 5.09
N THR A 163 6.93 4.16 4.17
CA THR A 163 6.42 2.78 4.20
C THR A 163 6.95 2.00 5.40
N ALA A 164 8.24 2.15 5.72
CA ALA A 164 8.84 1.47 6.87
C ALA A 164 8.23 1.95 8.20
N HIS A 165 7.90 3.23 8.29
CA HIS A 165 7.37 3.83 9.51
C HIS A 165 5.86 3.63 9.67
N TYR A 166 5.09 3.82 8.61
CA TYR A 166 3.63 3.83 8.66
C TYR A 166 2.98 2.57 8.09
N GLY A 167 3.70 1.80 7.28
CA GLY A 167 3.10 0.73 6.48
C GLY A 167 2.10 1.31 5.48
N GLU A 168 0.84 0.97 5.62
CA GLU A 168 -0.24 1.48 4.78
C GLU A 168 -0.83 2.77 5.38
N LEU A 169 -0.54 3.92 4.75
CA LEU A 169 -0.92 5.22 5.28
C LEU A 169 -2.37 5.63 4.94
N VAL A 170 -2.95 5.12 3.84
CA VAL A 170 -4.28 5.51 3.37
C VAL A 170 -5.37 5.31 4.43
N PRO A 171 -5.48 4.14 5.11
CA PRO A 171 -6.46 3.97 6.18
C PRO A 171 -6.27 4.94 7.35
N ALA A 172 -5.02 5.27 7.66
CA ALA A 172 -4.70 6.22 8.73
C ALA A 172 -5.09 7.66 8.37
N LEU A 173 -5.02 8.02 7.09
CA LEU A 173 -5.44 9.34 6.59
C LEU A 173 -6.96 9.44 6.51
N THR A 174 -7.67 8.40 6.06
CA THR A 174 -9.12 8.42 5.82
C THR A 174 -9.95 8.08 7.05
N GLY A 175 -9.37 7.45 8.06
CA GLY A 175 -10.05 7.05 9.29
C GLY A 175 -10.37 8.24 10.19
N GLY A 176 -11.66 8.56 10.40
CA GLY A 176 -12.13 9.64 11.29
C GLY A 176 -12.02 9.35 12.81
N GLY A 177 -11.41 8.26 13.21
CA GLY A 177 -11.13 7.92 14.61
C GLY A 177 -9.65 8.07 14.91
N GLY A 178 -9.27 8.44 16.14
CA GLY A 178 -7.88 8.58 16.57
C GLY A 178 -7.06 7.32 16.26
N ALA A 179 -6.58 7.21 15.05
CA ALA A 179 -5.65 6.18 14.65
C ALA A 179 -4.34 6.50 15.37
N VAL A 180 -4.05 5.75 16.41
CA VAL A 180 -2.70 5.63 16.92
C VAL A 180 -1.90 5.02 15.78
N LEU A 181 -1.13 5.84 15.10
CA LEU A 181 -0.10 5.37 14.18
C LEU A 181 0.97 4.73 15.07
N SER A 182 0.73 3.51 15.51
CA SER A 182 1.71 2.74 16.23
C SER A 182 2.63 2.06 15.22
N GLU A 183 3.92 2.13 15.46
CA GLU A 183 4.86 1.24 14.80
C GLU A 183 4.32 -0.18 14.85
N ARG A 184 4.05 -0.78 13.69
CA ARG A 184 3.89 -2.23 13.63
C ARG A 184 5.28 -2.83 13.81
N PRO A 185 5.48 -3.69 14.81
CA PRO A 185 6.69 -4.48 14.84
C PRO A 185 6.75 -5.25 13.51
N ALA A 186 7.88 -5.13 12.81
CA ALA A 186 8.15 -5.97 11.65
C ALA A 186 7.96 -7.42 12.10
N ARG A 187 6.95 -8.10 11.58
CA ARG A 187 6.82 -9.54 11.77
C ARG A 187 7.91 -10.18 10.92
N GLY A 188 8.86 -10.81 11.60
CA GLY A 188 9.90 -11.63 11.01
C GLY A 188 9.34 -12.83 10.28
#